data_e71c68d0b7b7df9ab63f03d1b0119ccd
#
_entry.id   e71c68d0b7b7df9ab63f03d1b0119ccd
#
_cell.length_a   1.000
_cell.length_b   1.000
_cell.length_c   1.000
_cell.angle_alpha   90.00
_cell.angle_beta   90.00
_cell.angle_gamma   90.00
#
_symmetry.space_group_name_H-M   'P 1'
#
loop_
_entity.id
_entity.type
_entity.pdbx_description
1 polymer ?
#
loop_
_entity_poly.entity_id
_entity_poly.type
_entity_poly.pdbx_seq_one_letter_code
_entity_poly.pdbx_strand_id
1 'polypeptide(L)'
;MSTELIEEYDKPSLGDVLYYAQILPRVGVYNLCDIKVCTLYDTYFAGIDTRDKRRYVFNYSEINQTIFENRLEALETLKEAEENKPIVSDEIYYEED
;
A
#
# COMPACT_ATOMS: atom_id res chain seq x y z
N MET A 1 -14.09 -9.35 -25.51
CA MET A 1 -13.58 -9.10 -25.34
C MET A 1 -13.20 -8.29 -24.47
N SER A 2 -13.15 -7.73 -24.33
CA SER A 2 -12.71 -6.82 -23.53
C SER A 2 -13.08 -6.92 -22.16
N THR A 3 -14.09 -7.42 -21.92
CA THR A 3 -14.57 -7.49 -20.64
C THR A 3 -13.65 -8.20 -19.77
N GLU A 4 -12.92 -9.02 -20.33
CA GLU A 4 -12.09 -9.71 -19.51
C GLU A 4 -11.18 -8.83 -18.82
N LEU A 5 -11.07 -7.67 -19.22
CA LEU A 5 -10.21 -6.81 -18.57
C LEU A 5 -10.43 -6.79 -17.12
N ILE A 6 -11.62 -6.91 -16.74
CA ILE A 6 -11.96 -6.83 -15.41
C ILE A 6 -11.36 -7.89 -14.63
N GLU A 7 -11.31 -9.00 -15.21
CA GLU A 7 -10.83 -10.03 -14.45
C GLU A 7 -9.41 -10.00 -14.30
N GLU A 8 -8.81 -9.11 -14.98
CA GLU A 8 -7.45 -9.05 -14.89
C GLU A 8 -6.96 -8.63 -13.58
N TYR A 9 -7.79 -8.08 -12.74
CA TYR A 9 -7.35 -7.79 -11.42
C TYR A 9 -7.18 -9.10 -10.72
N ASP A 10 -6.00 -9.34 -10.19
CA ASP A 10 -5.75 -10.54 -9.46
C ASP A 10 -6.27 -10.36 -8.07
N LYS A 11 -7.51 -10.66 -7.87
CA LYS A 11 -8.08 -10.54 -6.55
C LYS A 11 -7.40 -11.51 -5.62
N PRO A 12 -7.09 -11.08 -4.41
CA PRO A 12 -6.48 -11.98 -3.44
C PRO A 12 -7.50 -12.97 -2.91
N SER A 13 -7.01 -13.97 -2.21
CA SER A 13 -7.86 -14.94 -1.56
C SER A 13 -7.82 -14.70 -0.06
N LEU A 14 -8.85 -15.16 0.63
CA LEU A 14 -8.86 -15.04 2.07
C LEU A 14 -7.65 -15.73 2.65
N GLY A 15 -7.00 -15.10 3.57
CA GLY A 15 -5.81 -15.65 4.21
C GLY A 15 -4.51 -15.31 3.52
N ASP A 16 -4.57 -14.75 2.31
CA ASP A 16 -3.35 -14.35 1.63
C ASP A 16 -2.67 -13.22 2.40
N VAL A 17 -1.35 -13.18 2.34
CA VAL A 17 -0.62 -12.07 2.93
C VAL A 17 -0.11 -11.20 1.81
N LEU A 18 -0.49 -9.93 1.84
CA LEU A 18 -0.03 -8.96 0.88
C LEU A 18 0.86 -7.95 1.60
N TYR A 19 1.63 -7.19 0.86
CA TYR A 19 2.61 -6.28 1.44
C TYR A 19 2.24 -4.84 1.09
N TYR A 20 1.90 -4.09 2.10
CA TYR A 20 1.43 -2.72 1.93
C TYR A 20 2.58 -1.75 2.16
N ALA A 21 2.89 -0.97 1.13
CA ALA A 21 3.90 0.07 1.24
C ALA A 21 3.21 1.32 1.75
N GLN A 22 3.23 1.51 3.06
CA GLN A 22 2.56 2.64 3.68
C GLN A 22 3.43 3.87 3.58
N ILE A 23 3.03 4.80 2.74
CA ILE A 23 3.81 5.99 2.47
C ILE A 23 3.03 7.21 2.87
N LEU A 24 3.46 7.84 3.95
CA LEU A 24 2.81 9.05 4.45
C LEU A 24 3.88 10.11 4.61
N PRO A 25 4.22 10.78 3.51
CA PRO A 25 5.36 11.70 3.51
C PRO A 25 5.24 12.83 4.49
N ARG A 26 4.03 13.32 4.71
CA ARG A 26 3.86 14.45 5.60
C ARG A 26 4.29 14.16 7.01
N VAL A 27 4.16 12.94 7.44
CA VAL A 27 4.58 12.59 8.79
C VAL A 27 5.81 11.71 8.78
N GLY A 28 6.44 11.57 7.61
CA GLY A 28 7.69 10.82 7.54
C GLY A 28 7.55 9.32 7.74
N VAL A 29 6.40 8.76 7.39
CA VAL A 29 6.18 7.35 7.59
C VAL A 29 6.39 6.59 6.29
N TYR A 30 7.29 5.61 6.32
CA TYR A 30 7.56 4.76 5.17
C TYR A 30 7.71 3.35 5.73
N ASN A 31 6.59 2.65 5.85
CA ASN A 31 6.57 1.34 6.48
C ASN A 31 6.11 0.23 5.56
N LEU A 32 6.64 -0.95 5.78
CA LEU A 32 6.15 -2.13 5.10
C LEU A 32 5.25 -2.87 6.07
N CYS A 33 4.02 -3.10 5.68
CA CYS A 33 3.06 -3.79 6.53
C CYS A 33 2.66 -5.11 5.88
N ASP A 34 2.63 -6.17 6.66
CA ASP A 34 2.18 -7.48 6.18
C ASP A 34 0.70 -7.56 6.47
N ILE A 35 -0.12 -7.60 5.43
CA ILE A 35 -1.58 -7.53 5.57
C ILE A 35 -2.18 -8.89 5.22
N LYS A 36 -2.86 -9.49 6.16
CA LYS A 36 -3.52 -10.75 5.91
C LYS A 36 -4.97 -10.48 5.51
N VAL A 37 -5.34 -10.92 4.33
CA VAL A 37 -6.67 -10.65 3.79
C VAL A 37 -7.73 -11.39 4.62
N CYS A 38 -8.69 -10.65 5.13
CA CYS A 38 -9.71 -11.25 5.98
C CYS A 38 -11.13 -11.14 5.41
N THR A 39 -11.38 -10.25 4.48
CA THR A 39 -12.71 -10.12 3.91
C THR A 39 -12.61 -9.63 2.48
N LEU A 40 -13.36 -10.24 1.59
CA LEU A 40 -13.39 -9.82 0.19
C LEU A 40 -14.77 -9.26 -0.13
N TYR A 41 -14.78 -8.08 -0.74
CA TYR A 41 -16.03 -7.45 -1.17
C TYR A 41 -15.97 -7.28 -2.68
N ASP A 42 -16.99 -6.70 -3.28
CA ASP A 42 -17.07 -6.57 -4.74
C ASP A 42 -15.96 -5.71 -5.32
N THR A 43 -15.71 -4.56 -4.75
CA THR A 43 -14.76 -3.63 -5.31
C THR A 43 -13.56 -3.38 -4.41
N TYR A 44 -13.56 -3.94 -3.22
CA TYR A 44 -12.48 -3.70 -2.29
C TYR A 44 -12.34 -4.91 -1.36
N PHE A 45 -11.31 -4.92 -0.56
CA PHE A 45 -11.11 -5.98 0.40
C PHE A 45 -10.54 -5.39 1.68
N ALA A 46 -10.62 -6.16 2.74
CA ALA A 46 -10.08 -5.74 4.02
C ALA A 46 -9.05 -6.74 4.49
N GLY A 47 -8.04 -6.25 5.17
CA GLY A 47 -7.01 -7.10 5.73
C GLY A 47 -6.55 -6.56 7.06
N ILE A 48 -5.79 -7.35 7.77
CA ILE A 48 -5.32 -6.99 9.09
C ILE A 48 -3.81 -7.08 9.12
N ASP A 49 -3.18 -6.05 9.66
CA ASP A 49 -1.74 -6.04 9.82
C ASP A 49 -1.40 -7.14 10.82
N THR A 50 -0.48 -8.02 10.45
CA THR A 50 -0.20 -9.16 11.29
C THR A 50 0.53 -8.77 12.57
N ARG A 51 1.11 -7.59 12.63
CA ARG A 51 1.86 -7.16 13.81
C ARG A 51 0.98 -6.46 14.82
N ASP A 52 0.28 -5.41 14.41
CA ASP A 52 -0.47 -4.60 15.35
C ASP A 52 -1.96 -4.84 15.27
N LYS A 53 -2.39 -5.75 14.40
CA LYS A 53 -3.79 -6.13 14.28
C LYS A 53 -4.70 -5.00 13.81
N ARG A 54 -4.15 -3.98 13.21
CA ARG A 54 -4.98 -2.91 12.67
C ARG A 54 -5.63 -3.38 11.39
N ARG A 55 -6.85 -2.90 11.16
CA ARG A 55 -7.59 -3.27 9.98
C ARG A 55 -7.44 -2.21 8.92
N TYR A 56 -7.18 -2.63 7.71
CA TYR A 56 -7.05 -1.72 6.59
C TYR A 56 -7.98 -2.15 5.47
N VAL A 57 -8.41 -1.19 4.66
CA VAL A 57 -9.28 -1.47 3.53
C VAL A 57 -8.60 -0.96 2.28
N PHE A 58 -8.59 -1.77 1.23
CA PHE A 58 -7.94 -1.42 -0.02
C PHE A 58 -8.88 -1.69 -1.18
N ASN A 59 -8.89 -0.82 -2.17
CA ASN A 59 -9.60 -1.10 -3.41
C ASN A 59 -8.75 -2.08 -4.20
N TYR A 60 -9.38 -2.91 -5.02
CA TYR A 60 -8.60 -3.85 -5.82
C TYR A 60 -7.67 -3.10 -6.78
N SER A 61 -8.02 -1.89 -7.15
CA SER A 61 -7.17 -1.11 -8.03
C SER A 61 -5.87 -0.70 -7.39
N GLU A 62 -5.75 -0.83 -6.07
CA GLU A 62 -4.51 -0.48 -5.38
C GLU A 62 -3.50 -1.60 -5.43
N ILE A 63 -3.90 -2.78 -5.87
CA ILE A 63 -2.96 -3.89 -5.99
C ILE A 63 -1.94 -3.53 -7.05
N ASN A 64 -0.67 -3.66 -6.71
CA ASN A 64 0.47 -3.26 -7.53
C ASN A 64 0.65 -1.75 -7.60
N GLN A 65 -0.08 -1.02 -6.77
CA GLN A 65 0.13 0.43 -6.64
C GLN A 65 0.64 0.73 -5.24
N THR A 66 -0.10 0.33 -4.22
CA THR A 66 0.28 0.57 -2.85
C THR A 66 0.39 -0.72 -2.07
N ILE A 67 -0.29 -1.78 -2.52
CA ILE A 67 -0.22 -3.07 -1.85
C ILE A 67 0.15 -4.10 -2.90
N PHE A 68 1.04 -5.01 -2.54
CA PHE A 68 1.68 -5.91 -3.49
C PHE A 68 1.64 -7.35 -3.03
N GLU A 69 1.64 -8.25 -4.00
CA GLU A 69 1.74 -9.67 -3.67
C GLU A 69 3.20 -10.04 -3.44
N ASN A 70 4.12 -9.26 -3.99
CA ASN A 70 5.53 -9.56 -3.88
C ASN A 70 6.19 -8.59 -2.92
N ARG A 71 6.86 -9.11 -1.89
CA ARG A 71 7.46 -8.27 -0.88
C ARG A 71 8.55 -7.35 -1.45
N LEU A 72 9.31 -7.84 -2.44
CA LEU A 72 10.35 -7.03 -3.01
C LEU A 72 9.80 -5.83 -3.75
N GLU A 73 8.66 -5.99 -4.42
CA GLU A 73 8.06 -4.87 -5.12
C GLU A 73 7.61 -3.81 -4.14
N ALA A 74 7.07 -4.23 -3.00
CA ALA A 74 6.66 -3.28 -1.97
C ALA A 74 7.88 -2.55 -1.40
N LEU A 75 8.97 -3.27 -1.18
CA LEU A 75 10.18 -2.65 -0.66
C LEU A 75 10.76 -1.66 -1.66
N GLU A 76 10.74 -1.99 -2.95
CA GLU A 76 11.25 -1.09 -3.96
C GLU A 76 10.40 0.17 -4.03
N THR A 77 9.10 0.03 -3.88
CA THR A 77 8.21 1.17 -3.89
C THR A 77 8.52 2.09 -2.71
N LEU A 78 8.76 1.50 -1.54
CA LEU A 78 9.11 2.29 -0.37
C LEU A 78 10.44 2.99 -0.56
N LYS A 79 11.41 2.28 -1.13
CA LYS A 79 12.71 2.86 -1.32
C LYS A 79 12.65 4.04 -2.27
N GLU A 80 11.91 3.87 -3.36
CA GLU A 80 11.75 4.95 -4.30
C GLU A 80 11.07 6.15 -3.65
N ALA A 81 10.06 5.91 -2.85
CA ALA A 81 9.35 7.00 -2.20
C ALA A 81 10.25 7.74 -1.23
N GLU A 82 11.08 7.01 -0.52
CA GLU A 82 11.98 7.65 0.42
C GLU A 82 13.05 8.46 -0.29
N GLU A 83 13.52 7.98 -1.42
CA GLU A 83 14.52 8.69 -2.17
C GLU A 83 13.96 9.93 -2.81
N ASN A 84 12.69 9.94 -3.10
CA ASN A 84 12.03 11.06 -3.74
C ASN A 84 11.20 11.89 -2.80
N LYS A 85 11.38 11.73 -1.50
CA LYS A 85 10.54 12.47 -0.58
C LYS A 85 10.81 13.94 -0.73
N PRO A 86 9.79 14.74 -0.54
CA PRO A 86 9.90 16.17 -0.79
C PRO A 86 10.82 16.82 0.19
N ILE A 87 11.79 17.51 -0.32
CA ILE A 87 12.67 18.20 0.51
C ILE A 87 12.08 19.47 0.94
N VAL A 88 11.35 20.02 0.10
CA VAL A 88 10.72 21.24 0.39
C VAL A 88 10.03 21.28 1.66
N SER A 89 9.36 20.25 1.99
CA SER A 89 8.55 20.29 3.16
C SER A 89 9.37 20.54 4.37
N ASP A 90 10.60 20.35 4.28
CA ASP A 90 11.36 20.49 5.41
C ASP A 90 11.68 21.82 5.73
N GLU A 91 12.12 22.52 4.84
CA GLU A 91 12.53 23.76 5.15
C GLU A 91 11.67 24.73 5.03
N ILE A 92 10.77 24.53 4.37
CA ILE A 92 9.88 25.51 4.25
C ILE A 92 9.55 26.07 5.43
N TYR A 93 9.54 25.73 6.04
CA TYR A 93 9.14 26.22 7.03
C TYR A 93 9.88 26.72 7.85
N TYR A 94 10.55 26.60 7.84
CA TYR A 94 11.22 27.07 8.56
C TYR A 94 11.58 28.11 8.44
N GLU A 95 11.64 28.28 7.82
CA GLU A 95 11.88 29.18 7.63
C GLU A 95 11.30 29.97 7.96
N GLU A 96 10.90 29.92 7.97
CA GLU A 96 10.36 30.68 8.21
C GLU A 96 10.39 31.18 8.96
N ASP A 97 10.67 31.09 9.17
CA ASP A 97 10.77 31.68 9.79
C ASP A 97 11.07 32.38 9.90
#